data_9ad2f0ba3f1d5230961fb1caacf642db
#
_entry.id   9ad2f0ba3f1d5230961fb1caacf642db
#
_cell.length_a   1.000
_cell.length_b   1.000
_cell.length_c   1.000
_cell.angle_alpha   90.00
_cell.angle_beta   90.00
_cell.angle_gamma   90.00
#
_symmetry.space_group_name_H-M   'P 1'
#
loop_
_entity.id
_entity.type
_entity.pdbx_description
1 polymer ?
#
loop_
_entity_poly.entity_id
_entity_poly.type
_entity_poly.pdbx_seq_one_letter_code
_entity_poly.pdbx_strand_id
1 'polypeptide(L)'
;MYESKKPYFYGTGRRKKSVARVRVYEGTGKITINGRDIDDYFGLETLKLIVRQPMMLTDTLGKYDIVATVVGGGVSGQAGAIRHGLSRALIKLDADMRPTLKKAGLLTRDPRMKERKKYGLKAARRA
;
A
#
# COMPACT_ATOMS: atom_id res chain seq x y z
N MET A 1 -6.77 3.37 19.26
CA MET A 1 -5.73 2.48 18.78
C MET A 1 -6.23 1.05 18.71
N TYR A 2 -5.85 0.35 17.67
CA TYR A 2 -6.25 -1.03 17.52
C TYR A 2 -5.51 -1.92 18.48
N GLU A 3 -6.25 -2.88 19.02
CA GLU A 3 -5.67 -3.86 19.91
C GLU A 3 -5.15 -5.03 19.10
N SER A 4 -4.02 -5.56 19.50
CA SER A 4 -3.46 -6.71 18.83
C SER A 4 -4.25 -7.99 19.12
N LYS A 5 -5.27 -7.90 19.97
CA LYS A 5 -6.12 -9.05 20.27
C LYS A 5 -6.96 -9.51 19.09
N LYS A 6 -7.35 -8.57 18.22
CA LYS A 6 -8.11 -8.94 17.03
C LYS A 6 -7.18 -9.58 16.02
N PRO A 7 -7.62 -10.64 15.37
CA PRO A 7 -6.81 -11.23 14.31
C PRO A 7 -6.70 -10.27 13.13
N TYR A 8 -5.55 -10.29 12.51
CA TYR A 8 -5.32 -9.44 11.34
C TYR A 8 -4.35 -10.11 10.38
N PHE A 9 -4.36 -9.64 9.15
CA PHE A 9 -3.39 -10.02 8.15
C PHE A 9 -2.45 -8.84 7.93
N TYR A 10 -1.20 -9.12 7.65
CA TYR A 10 -0.16 -8.12 7.67
C TYR A 10 0.64 -8.11 6.38
N GLY A 11 0.97 -6.92 5.89
CA GLY A 11 1.83 -6.77 4.74
C GLY A 11 2.70 -5.54 4.89
N THR A 12 3.94 -5.65 4.44
CA THR A 12 4.87 -4.52 4.41
C THR A 12 5.01 -4.06 2.97
N GLY A 13 4.88 -2.76 2.75
CA GLY A 13 5.02 -2.18 1.43
C GLY A 13 6.13 -1.15 1.41
N ARG A 14 6.73 -0.95 0.22
CA ARG A 14 7.80 -0.01 0.04
C ARG A 14 7.64 0.72 -1.27
N ARG A 15 7.97 2.00 -1.26
CA ARG A 15 7.99 2.80 -2.46
C ARG A 15 8.98 3.92 -2.26
N LYS A 16 10.05 3.95 -3.07
CA LYS A 16 11.12 4.93 -2.90
C LYS A 16 11.67 4.81 -1.48
N LYS A 17 11.63 5.86 -0.70
CA LYS A 17 12.12 5.83 0.67
C LYS A 17 11.03 5.57 1.69
N SER A 18 9.80 5.36 1.24
CA SER A 18 8.68 5.14 2.14
C SER A 18 8.55 3.66 2.48
N VAL A 19 8.24 3.38 3.73
CA VAL A 19 7.99 2.02 4.22
C VAL A 19 6.66 2.03 4.95
N ALA A 20 5.75 1.14 4.56
CA ALA A 20 4.44 1.04 5.18
C ALA A 20 4.24 -0.34 5.80
N ARG A 21 3.69 -0.36 6.99
CA ARG A 21 3.25 -1.59 7.64
C ARG A 21 1.75 -1.55 7.69
N VAL A 22 1.12 -2.52 7.05
CA VAL A 22 -0.32 -2.51 6.85
C VAL A 22 -0.96 -3.72 7.52
N ARG A 23 -1.97 -3.47 8.35
CA ARG A 23 -2.77 -4.52 8.98
C ARG A 23 -4.18 -4.46 8.44
N VAL A 24 -4.73 -5.61 8.13
CA VAL A 24 -6.08 -5.74 7.60
C VAL A 24 -6.92 -6.51 8.61
N TYR A 25 -7.98 -5.87 9.09
CA TYR A 25 -8.90 -6.45 10.07
C TYR A 25 -10.28 -6.58 9.43
N GLU A 26 -11.02 -7.56 9.89
CA GLU A 26 -12.43 -7.62 9.51
C GLU A 26 -13.14 -6.38 10.06
N GLY A 27 -13.93 -5.72 9.24
CA GLY A 27 -14.53 -4.47 9.66
C GLY A 27 -15.51 -3.91 8.64
N THR A 28 -15.58 -2.58 8.58
CA THR A 28 -16.60 -1.87 7.80
C THR A 28 -16.04 -0.91 6.75
N GLY A 29 -14.72 -0.87 6.60
CA GLY A 29 -14.11 -0.04 5.56
C GLY A 29 -13.35 1.16 6.08
N LYS A 30 -13.08 1.22 7.36
CA LYS A 30 -12.33 2.32 7.93
C LYS A 30 -10.85 2.18 7.60
N ILE A 31 -10.23 3.26 7.16
CA ILE A 31 -8.80 3.27 6.86
C ILE A 31 -8.13 4.32 7.74
N THR A 32 -7.18 3.87 8.55
CA THR A 32 -6.44 4.72 9.48
C THR A 32 -4.96 4.68 9.13
N ILE A 33 -4.34 5.84 8.99
CA ILE A 33 -2.94 5.97 8.62
C ILE A 33 -2.24 6.80 9.67
N ASN A 34 -1.27 6.20 10.35
CA ASN A 34 -0.52 6.87 11.42
C ASN A 34 -1.46 7.48 12.47
N GLY A 35 -2.53 6.75 12.80
CA GLY A 35 -3.48 7.18 13.82
C GLY A 35 -4.51 8.17 13.34
N ARG A 36 -4.55 8.50 12.04
CA ARG A 36 -5.50 9.47 11.49
C ARG A 36 -6.34 8.83 10.40
N ASP A 37 -7.56 9.31 10.26
CA ASP A 37 -8.40 8.85 9.17
C ASP A 37 -7.74 9.20 7.82
N ILE A 38 -7.97 8.38 6.81
CA ILE A 38 -7.37 8.60 5.50
C ILE A 38 -7.73 9.98 4.93
N ASP A 39 -8.93 10.45 5.19
CA ASP A 39 -9.36 11.76 4.69
C ASP A 39 -8.60 12.91 5.36
N ASP A 40 -8.15 12.70 6.59
CA ASP A 40 -7.34 13.68 7.29
C ASP A 40 -5.87 13.58 6.92
N TYR A 41 -5.42 12.39 6.62
CA TYR A 41 -4.00 12.15 6.35
C TYR A 41 -3.59 12.62 4.96
N PHE A 42 -4.39 12.30 3.96
CA PHE A 42 -4.12 12.71 2.57
C PHE A 42 -5.12 13.77 2.14
N GLY A 43 -4.60 14.90 1.67
CA GLY A 43 -5.45 15.99 1.19
C GLY A 43 -5.90 15.83 -0.24
N LEU A 44 -5.26 14.96 -1.02
CA LEU A 44 -5.57 14.78 -2.43
C LEU A 44 -6.35 13.51 -2.67
N GLU A 45 -7.44 13.61 -3.43
CA GLU A 45 -8.26 12.45 -3.74
C GLU A 45 -7.49 11.38 -4.51
N THR A 46 -6.55 11.79 -5.36
CA THR A 46 -5.75 10.84 -6.12
C THR A 46 -4.93 9.92 -5.22
N LEU A 47 -4.42 10.47 -4.12
CA LEU A 47 -3.65 9.65 -3.17
C LEU A 47 -4.54 8.67 -2.43
N LYS A 48 -5.75 9.09 -2.08
CA LYS A 48 -6.71 8.18 -1.44
C LYS A 48 -7.10 7.04 -2.36
N LEU A 49 -7.26 7.33 -3.66
CA LEU A 49 -7.55 6.31 -4.64
C LEU A 49 -6.42 5.29 -4.76
N ILE A 50 -5.18 5.76 -4.72
CA ILE A 50 -4.04 4.87 -4.77
C ILE A 50 -4.10 3.86 -3.62
N VAL A 51 -4.39 4.33 -2.43
CA VAL A 51 -4.48 3.47 -1.25
C VAL A 51 -5.62 2.47 -1.38
N ARG A 52 -6.77 2.90 -1.91
CA ARG A 52 -7.95 2.04 -2.01
C ARG A 52 -7.92 1.09 -3.20
N GLN A 53 -7.02 1.30 -4.14
CA GLN A 53 -7.00 0.54 -5.37
C GLN A 53 -6.99 -0.98 -5.18
N PRO A 54 -6.18 -1.55 -4.29
CA PRO A 54 -6.20 -3.01 -4.11
C PRO A 54 -7.56 -3.55 -3.69
N MET A 55 -8.25 -2.82 -2.83
CA MET A 55 -9.57 -3.25 -2.38
C MET A 55 -10.63 -3.08 -3.45
N MET A 56 -10.49 -2.05 -4.28
CA MET A 56 -11.40 -1.85 -5.40
C MET A 56 -11.26 -2.96 -6.43
N LEU A 57 -10.04 -3.38 -6.70
CA LEU A 57 -9.78 -4.43 -7.68
C LEU A 57 -10.25 -5.81 -7.20
N THR A 58 -10.23 -6.04 -5.91
CA THR A 58 -10.61 -7.32 -5.34
C THR A 58 -12.02 -7.33 -4.78
N ASP A 59 -12.73 -6.21 -4.94
CA ASP A 59 -14.12 -6.07 -4.47
C ASP A 59 -14.24 -6.30 -2.96
N THR A 60 -13.28 -5.77 -2.21
CA THR A 60 -13.27 -5.89 -0.75
C THR A 60 -13.44 -4.54 -0.04
N LEU A 61 -13.66 -3.48 -0.80
CA LEU A 61 -13.86 -2.17 -0.22
C LEU A 61 -15.11 -2.19 0.67
N GLY A 62 -14.95 -1.69 1.89
CA GLY A 62 -16.06 -1.70 2.84
C GLY A 62 -16.18 -2.95 3.68
N LYS A 63 -15.37 -3.97 3.43
CA LYS A 63 -15.44 -5.23 4.17
C LYS A 63 -14.36 -5.37 5.23
N TYR A 64 -13.31 -4.58 5.13
CA TYR A 64 -12.17 -4.68 6.04
C TYR A 64 -11.74 -3.31 6.52
N ASP A 65 -11.23 -3.26 7.74
CA ASP A 65 -10.60 -2.07 8.27
C ASP A 65 -9.12 -2.17 8.07
N ILE A 66 -8.49 -1.06 7.70
CA ILE A 66 -7.08 -1.00 7.40
C ILE A 66 -6.40 -0.09 8.41
N VAL A 67 -5.34 -0.58 9.02
CA VAL A 67 -4.52 0.23 9.91
C VAL A 67 -3.11 0.22 9.34
N ALA A 68 -2.64 1.37 8.91
CA ALA A 68 -1.33 1.50 8.30
C ALA A 68 -0.45 2.43 9.11
N THR A 69 0.81 2.05 9.23
CA THR A 69 1.85 2.92 9.77
C THR A 69 2.84 3.13 8.65
N VAL A 70 3.14 4.37 8.31
CA VAL A 70 4.04 4.66 7.20
C VAL A 70 5.06 5.70 7.62
N VAL A 71 6.30 5.53 7.18
CA VAL A 71 7.38 6.44 7.49
C VAL A 71 8.21 6.70 6.24
N GLY A 72 8.84 7.86 6.20
CA GLY A 72 9.80 8.21 5.17
C GLY A 72 9.16 8.69 3.89
N GLY A 73 9.95 9.37 3.07
CA GLY A 73 9.54 9.85 1.77
C GLY A 73 8.46 10.91 1.82
N GLY A 74 7.91 11.23 0.65
CA GLY A 74 6.81 12.18 0.55
C GLY A 74 5.47 11.48 0.50
N VAL A 75 4.39 12.27 0.52
CA VAL A 75 3.04 11.70 0.60
C VAL A 75 2.72 10.78 -0.58
N SER A 76 3.21 11.11 -1.76
CA SER A 76 2.99 10.28 -2.93
C SER A 76 3.64 8.90 -2.77
N GLY A 77 4.90 8.88 -2.31
CA GLY A 77 5.57 7.62 -2.03
C GLY A 77 4.92 6.84 -0.91
N GLN A 78 4.39 7.55 0.08
CA GLN A 78 3.70 6.90 1.19
C GLN A 78 2.43 6.20 0.73
N ALA A 79 1.63 6.85 -0.13
CA ALA A 79 0.43 6.23 -0.66
C ALA A 79 0.78 4.96 -1.46
N GLY A 80 1.84 5.01 -2.26
CA GLY A 80 2.29 3.86 -3.01
C GLY A 80 2.78 2.72 -2.12
N ALA A 81 3.49 3.06 -1.03
CA ALA A 81 3.97 2.05 -0.08
C ALA A 81 2.79 1.38 0.63
N ILE A 82 1.78 2.15 1.02
CA ILE A 82 0.59 1.58 1.66
C ILE A 82 -0.13 0.66 0.68
N ARG A 83 -0.28 1.07 -0.57
CA ARG A 83 -0.91 0.24 -1.59
C ARG A 83 -0.19 -1.10 -1.73
N HIS A 84 1.13 -1.06 -1.77
CA HIS A 84 1.93 -2.27 -1.91
C HIS A 84 1.75 -3.19 -0.69
N GLY A 85 1.82 -2.62 0.52
CA GLY A 85 1.64 -3.39 1.74
C GLY A 85 0.24 -3.97 1.87
N LEU A 86 -0.76 -3.19 1.51
CA LEU A 86 -2.15 -3.64 1.55
C LEU A 86 -2.36 -4.80 0.58
N SER A 87 -1.81 -4.70 -0.63
CA SER A 87 -1.93 -5.78 -1.61
C SER A 87 -1.33 -7.07 -1.07
N ARG A 88 -0.18 -6.98 -0.43
CA ARG A 88 0.46 -8.16 0.13
C ARG A 88 -0.34 -8.76 1.30
N ALA A 89 -0.94 -7.89 2.11
CA ALA A 89 -1.78 -8.36 3.21
C ALA A 89 -3.04 -9.06 2.70
N LEU A 90 -3.65 -8.52 1.64
CA LEU A 90 -4.84 -9.12 1.06
C LEU A 90 -4.58 -10.51 0.50
N ILE A 91 -3.40 -10.74 -0.05
CA ILE A 91 -3.05 -12.07 -0.54
C ILE A 91 -2.95 -13.08 0.60
N LYS A 92 -2.47 -12.65 1.74
CA LYS A 92 -2.44 -13.54 2.91
C LYS A 92 -3.83 -13.85 3.42
N LEU A 93 -4.73 -12.88 3.27
CA LEU A 93 -6.12 -13.07 3.65
C LEU A 93 -6.82 -14.03 2.70
N ASP A 94 -6.55 -13.91 1.40
CA ASP A 94 -7.17 -14.75 0.37
C ASP A 94 -6.23 -14.85 -0.81
N ALA A 95 -5.59 -16.00 -0.96
CA ALA A 95 -4.61 -16.23 -2.03
C ALA A 95 -5.22 -16.10 -3.42
N ASP A 96 -6.53 -16.23 -3.54
CA ASP A 96 -7.20 -16.09 -4.84
C ASP A 96 -7.17 -14.67 -5.37
N MET A 97 -6.83 -13.70 -4.53
CA MET A 97 -6.67 -12.32 -4.97
C MET A 97 -5.35 -12.07 -5.69
N ARG A 98 -4.41 -13.00 -5.60
CA ARG A 98 -3.08 -12.79 -6.15
C ARG A 98 -3.07 -12.52 -7.65
N PRO A 99 -3.77 -13.30 -8.50
CA PRO A 99 -3.73 -13.03 -9.94
C PRO A 99 -4.23 -11.63 -10.29
N THR A 100 -5.30 -11.18 -9.65
CA THR A 100 -5.86 -9.85 -9.90
C THR A 100 -4.87 -8.76 -9.54
N LEU A 101 -4.26 -8.86 -8.37
CA LEU A 101 -3.35 -7.84 -7.90
C LEU A 101 -2.02 -7.87 -8.66
N LYS A 102 -1.57 -9.05 -9.04
CA LYS A 102 -0.34 -9.18 -9.82
C LYS A 102 -0.53 -8.60 -11.21
N LYS A 103 -1.66 -8.87 -11.83
CA LYS A 103 -1.94 -8.34 -13.17
C LYS A 103 -1.97 -6.81 -13.17
N ALA A 104 -2.46 -6.22 -12.09
CA ALA A 104 -2.50 -4.77 -11.96
C ALA A 104 -1.14 -4.16 -11.57
N GLY A 105 -0.12 -4.99 -11.32
CA GLY A 105 1.21 -4.51 -11.00
C GLY A 105 1.39 -4.07 -9.56
N LEU A 106 0.49 -4.46 -8.67
CA LEU A 106 0.51 -3.95 -7.29
C LEU A 106 1.34 -4.78 -6.33
N LEU A 107 1.86 -5.92 -6.78
CA LEU A 107 2.64 -6.80 -5.90
C LEU A 107 4.13 -6.58 -6.01
N THR A 108 4.57 -5.89 -7.03
CA THR A 108 6.00 -5.74 -7.31
C THR A 108 6.47 -4.36 -6.89
N ARG A 109 7.60 -4.33 -6.20
CA ARG A 109 8.23 -3.06 -5.88
C ARG A 109 8.63 -2.37 -7.18
N ASP A 110 8.54 -1.04 -7.20
CA ASP A 110 8.87 -0.26 -8.37
C ASP A 110 10.34 -0.50 -8.76
N PRO A 111 10.60 -1.09 -9.93
CA PRO A 111 11.97 -1.40 -10.34
C PRO A 111 12.77 -0.19 -10.80
N ARG A 112 12.13 0.94 -10.99
CA ARG A 112 12.84 2.12 -11.49
C ARG A 112 13.93 2.59 -10.54
N MET A 113 13.80 2.29 -9.28
CA MET A 113 14.85 2.64 -8.33
C MET A 113 16.16 1.92 -8.64
N LYS A 114 16.07 0.71 -9.14
CA LYS A 114 17.25 -0.04 -9.52
C LYS A 114 17.77 0.39 -10.89
N GLU A 115 16.89 0.69 -11.78
CA GLU A 115 17.26 1.04 -13.13
C GLU A 115 18.08 2.31 -13.19
N ARG A 116 17.72 3.26 -12.37
CA ARG A 116 18.46 4.51 -12.40
C ARG A 116 19.90 4.36 -11.95
N LYS A 117 20.18 3.35 -11.19
CA LYS A 117 21.54 3.08 -10.77
C LYS A 117 22.39 2.55 -11.90
N LYS A 118 21.79 1.86 -12.82
CA LYS A 118 22.52 1.34 -13.95
C LYS A 118 22.94 2.42 -14.91
N TYR A 119 22.15 3.43 -15.06
CA TYR A 119 22.39 4.42 -16.05
C TYR A 119 23.42 5.37 -15.62
N GLY A 120 23.48 5.38 -14.92
CA GLY A 120 24.24 6.37 -14.67
C GLY A 120 24.29 7.13 -15.76
N LEU A 121 23.48 6.36 -16.38
CA LEU A 121 23.02 6.39 -16.81
C LEU A 121 22.75 6.24 -17.24
N LYS A 122 23.10 6.53 -17.40
CA LYS A 122 22.45 6.31 -18.06
C LYS A 122 21.88 6.47 -17.86
N ALA A 123 22.35 6.84 -17.46
CA ALA A 123 21.55 6.87 -17.29
C ALA A 123 21.03 7.12 -16.90
N ALA A 124 21.40 7.70 -16.77
CA ALA A 124 20.72 7.62 -16.55
C ALA A 124 20.22 7.87 -16.65
N ARG A 125 20.45 8.10 -17.03
CA ARG A 125 19.89 8.13 -17.30
C ARG A 125 19.78 8.37 -17.46
N ARG A 126 20.30 8.54 -17.66
CA ARG A 126 20.05 8.68 -17.85
C ARG A 126 19.83 8.84 -17.83
N ALA A 127 20.23 9.01 -17.77
CA ALA A 127 19.88 8.85 -17.66
C ALA A 127 19.63 9.07 -17.57
#